data_5a093c6df5e6d5596fa139d2a7bedd4b
#
_entry.id   5a093c6df5e6d5596fa139d2a7bedd4b
#
_cell.length_a   1.000
_cell.length_b   1.000
_cell.length_c   1.000
_cell.angle_alpha   90.00
_cell.angle_beta   90.00
_cell.angle_gamma   90.00
#
_symmetry.space_group_name_H-M   'P 1'
#
loop_
_entity.id
_entity.type
_entity.pdbx_description
1 polymer ?
#
loop_
_entity_poly.entity_id
_entity_poly.type
_entity_poly.pdbx_seq_one_letter_code
_entity_poly.pdbx_strand_id
1 'polypeptide(L)'
;MPAKKANKKVSMTLPNGKRKYFYGRTKKEAEEKRDREKLRISDGWDVGNTTTFRQMAELWLEEYKASKKRHIRTKETTEGIFERYILPSLGDMRLVDIKPAHIDRMLLKLSDLSKSTQSKVLIYTTAVFNKAIENEIVPRSPTFKKKPTADDPKKIKPLTDAQCEALLKATKGTRVYPFIVVLLFCGLRKGEALGLMWKDIDFEKRLIHVERSIVYPDSNRRGEINTELKTDSARRIIPMSPEVYTVLKREKLKSNSVYVFAMKNGSFLSAESFRSMWDLIKYRTIGGPATGHHVHPVLDFDVHPHQLRHTCCTRWIANGMTPKEAQYLMGHSSPDITMGVYTDYRIQQDLENTAKKISSDGLRLALG
;
A
#
# COMPACT_ATOMS: atom_id res chain seq x y z
N MET A 1 -45.15 33.51 26.59
CA MET A 1 -44.21 32.38 26.43
C MET A 1 -45.03 31.12 26.19
N PRO A 2 -44.84 30.35 25.09
CA PRO A 2 -45.61 29.13 24.91
C PRO A 2 -45.08 28.07 25.90
N ALA A 3 -46.00 27.43 26.64
CA ALA A 3 -45.71 26.37 27.61
C ALA A 3 -44.93 25.22 26.96
N LYS A 4 -43.79 24.86 27.53
CA LYS A 4 -43.03 23.64 27.14
C LYS A 4 -43.97 22.44 27.27
N LYS A 5 -44.40 21.85 26.17
CA LYS A 5 -45.19 20.60 26.19
C LYS A 5 -44.34 19.52 26.87
N ALA A 6 -44.82 19.03 28.01
CA ALA A 6 -44.15 17.95 28.76
C ALA A 6 -44.01 16.70 27.91
N ASN A 7 -42.77 16.22 27.69
CA ASN A 7 -42.51 14.98 26.99
C ASN A 7 -43.16 13.79 27.71
N LYS A 8 -43.90 12.95 27.01
CA LYS A 8 -44.45 11.69 27.55
C LYS A 8 -43.29 10.70 27.69
N LYS A 9 -43.32 9.93 28.83
CA LYS A 9 -42.26 9.00 29.24
C LYS A 9 -42.80 7.59 29.35
N VAL A 10 -42.09 6.63 28.81
CA VAL A 10 -42.28 5.19 29.05
C VAL A 10 -40.92 4.56 29.40
N SER A 11 -40.93 3.41 30.06
CA SER A 11 -39.68 2.74 30.44
C SER A 11 -39.75 1.25 30.15
N MET A 12 -38.57 0.61 30.11
CA MET A 12 -38.39 -0.85 30.10
C MET A 12 -37.16 -1.19 30.97
N THR A 13 -37.13 -2.42 31.46
CA THR A 13 -35.94 -2.98 32.10
C THR A 13 -35.10 -3.67 31.05
N LEU A 14 -33.80 -3.34 30.99
CA LEU A 14 -32.82 -3.98 30.10
C LEU A 14 -32.41 -5.35 30.65
N PRO A 15 -31.82 -6.24 29.85
CA PRO A 15 -31.33 -7.55 30.30
C PRO A 15 -30.34 -7.48 31.47
N ASN A 16 -29.57 -6.39 31.56
CA ASN A 16 -28.63 -6.14 32.69
C ASN A 16 -29.30 -5.59 33.94
N GLY A 17 -30.63 -5.60 34.06
CA GLY A 17 -31.40 -5.11 35.19
C GLY A 17 -31.60 -3.60 35.27
N LYS A 18 -30.90 -2.81 34.46
CA LYS A 18 -31.03 -1.35 34.48
C LYS A 18 -32.30 -0.90 33.76
N ARG A 19 -32.94 0.16 34.35
CA ARG A 19 -34.15 0.75 33.76
C ARG A 19 -33.79 1.82 32.75
N LYS A 20 -34.28 1.68 31.50
CA LYS A 20 -34.13 2.65 30.39
C LYS A 20 -35.44 3.41 30.17
N TYR A 21 -35.34 4.70 29.97
CA TYR A 21 -36.50 5.57 29.72
C TYR A 21 -36.50 6.11 28.31
N PHE A 22 -37.71 6.17 27.74
CA PHE A 22 -37.93 6.67 26.38
C PHE A 22 -38.86 7.86 26.45
N TYR A 23 -38.55 8.92 25.73
CA TYR A 23 -39.25 10.16 25.71
C TYR A 23 -39.76 10.45 24.30
N GLY A 24 -41.00 10.96 24.20
CA GLY A 24 -41.63 11.36 22.95
C GLY A 24 -42.55 12.54 23.17
N ARG A 25 -42.90 13.26 22.07
CA ARG A 25 -43.91 14.31 22.09
C ARG A 25 -45.29 13.73 22.42
N THR A 26 -45.52 12.48 22.02
CA THR A 26 -46.73 11.69 22.33
C THR A 26 -46.32 10.41 23.04
N LYS A 27 -47.30 9.79 23.76
CA LYS A 27 -47.07 8.45 24.38
C LYS A 27 -46.74 7.42 23.33
N LYS A 28 -47.42 7.44 22.20
CA LYS A 28 -47.20 6.54 21.04
C LYS A 28 -45.76 6.65 20.54
N GLU A 29 -45.21 7.84 20.36
CA GLU A 29 -43.80 8.04 19.95
C GLU A 29 -42.81 7.44 20.97
N ALA A 30 -43.07 7.60 22.27
CA ALA A 30 -42.23 7.03 23.32
C ALA A 30 -42.33 5.47 23.34
N GLU A 31 -43.52 4.92 23.10
CA GLU A 31 -43.76 3.48 22.97
C GLU A 31 -43.08 2.91 21.73
N GLU A 32 -43.16 3.54 20.59
CA GLU A 32 -42.45 3.14 19.36
C GLU A 32 -40.93 3.07 19.54
N LYS A 33 -40.36 4.05 20.28
CA LYS A 33 -38.93 4.04 20.63
C LYS A 33 -38.57 2.87 21.54
N ARG A 34 -39.42 2.56 22.53
CA ARG A 34 -39.22 1.42 23.44
C ARG A 34 -39.33 0.10 22.64
N ASP A 35 -40.31 -0.04 21.80
CA ASP A 35 -40.55 -1.30 21.06
C ASP A 35 -39.47 -1.54 20.00
N ARG A 36 -38.93 -0.47 19.40
CA ARG A 36 -37.74 -0.57 18.54
C ARG A 36 -36.52 -1.06 19.33
N GLU A 37 -36.37 -0.65 20.58
CA GLU A 37 -35.27 -1.13 21.43
C GLU A 37 -35.47 -2.56 21.88
N LYS A 38 -36.71 -3.00 22.17
CA LYS A 38 -37.03 -4.40 22.43
C LYS A 38 -36.67 -5.30 21.23
N LEU A 39 -36.99 -4.82 20.01
CA LEU A 39 -36.63 -5.56 18.80
C LEU A 39 -35.10 -5.67 18.64
N ARG A 40 -34.34 -4.62 18.97
CA ARG A 40 -32.87 -4.70 18.96
C ARG A 40 -32.36 -5.75 19.95
N ILE A 41 -32.93 -5.83 21.15
CA ILE A 41 -32.55 -6.85 22.14
C ILE A 41 -32.86 -8.26 21.61
N SER A 42 -34.04 -8.47 21.01
CA SER A 42 -34.40 -9.76 20.42
C SER A 42 -33.50 -10.14 19.22
N ASP A 43 -32.96 -9.14 18.53
CA ASP A 43 -32.00 -9.30 17.44
C ASP A 43 -30.54 -9.53 17.93
N GLY A 44 -30.31 -9.70 19.23
CA GLY A 44 -29.01 -10.01 19.83
C GLY A 44 -28.12 -8.80 20.12
N TRP A 45 -28.69 -7.58 20.20
CA TRP A 45 -27.90 -6.40 20.60
C TRP A 45 -27.83 -6.29 22.12
N ASP A 46 -26.60 -6.19 22.67
CA ASP A 46 -26.43 -5.80 24.09
C ASP A 46 -26.58 -4.28 24.23
N VAL A 47 -27.82 -3.82 24.17
CA VAL A 47 -28.14 -2.38 24.21
C VAL A 47 -27.74 -1.67 25.50
N GLY A 48 -27.43 -2.44 26.55
CA GLY A 48 -26.92 -1.96 27.85
C GLY A 48 -25.42 -1.78 27.87
N ASN A 49 -24.72 -2.29 26.88
CA ASN A 49 -23.26 -2.22 26.79
C ASN A 49 -22.77 -0.80 26.58
N THR A 50 -21.77 -0.41 27.34
CA THR A 50 -21.18 0.94 27.32
C THR A 50 -19.82 0.98 26.62
N THR A 51 -19.30 -0.18 26.16
CA THR A 51 -18.00 -0.27 25.50
C THR A 51 -17.95 0.64 24.26
N THR A 52 -16.98 1.53 24.26
CA THR A 52 -16.75 2.42 23.11
C THR A 52 -15.98 1.72 22.00
N PHE A 53 -16.03 2.29 20.81
CA PHE A 53 -15.22 1.80 19.69
C PHE A 53 -13.72 1.86 20.03
N ARG A 54 -13.26 2.92 20.73
CA ARG A 54 -11.87 3.08 21.17
C ARG A 54 -11.41 1.92 22.04
N GLN A 55 -12.17 1.58 23.07
CA GLN A 55 -11.83 0.49 23.99
C GLN A 55 -11.71 -0.85 23.25
N MET A 56 -12.61 -1.14 22.33
CA MET A 56 -12.56 -2.36 21.53
C MET A 56 -11.40 -2.32 20.51
N ALA A 57 -11.11 -1.16 19.95
CA ALA A 57 -9.99 -0.98 19.03
C ALA A 57 -8.64 -1.18 19.72
N GLU A 58 -8.49 -0.69 20.96
CA GLU A 58 -7.30 -0.89 21.79
C GLU A 58 -7.08 -2.38 22.07
N LEU A 59 -8.12 -3.10 22.51
CA LEU A 59 -8.06 -4.54 22.72
C LEU A 59 -7.64 -5.28 21.42
N TRP A 60 -8.26 -4.94 20.29
CA TRP A 60 -7.92 -5.54 19.02
C TRP A 60 -6.49 -5.21 18.60
N LEU A 61 -6.01 -3.98 18.81
CA LEU A 61 -4.65 -3.55 18.49
C LEU A 61 -3.60 -4.29 19.34
N GLU A 62 -3.86 -4.53 20.62
CA GLU A 62 -2.97 -5.31 21.49
C GLU A 62 -2.80 -6.73 20.97
N GLU A 63 -3.89 -7.42 20.65
CA GLU A 63 -3.85 -8.75 20.05
C GLU A 63 -3.14 -8.75 18.68
N TYR A 64 -3.41 -7.71 17.87
CA TYR A 64 -2.78 -7.54 16.57
C TYR A 64 -1.27 -7.34 16.69
N LYS A 65 -0.79 -6.58 17.69
CA LYS A 65 0.63 -6.34 17.96
C LYS A 65 1.32 -7.58 18.53
N ALA A 66 0.64 -8.34 19.38
CA ALA A 66 1.16 -9.58 19.97
C ALA A 66 1.46 -10.66 18.90
N SER A 67 0.84 -10.56 17.72
CA SER A 67 1.10 -11.50 16.63
C SER A 67 2.55 -11.41 16.14
N LYS A 68 3.33 -12.48 16.35
CA LYS A 68 4.73 -12.62 15.88
C LYS A 68 4.86 -12.59 14.34
N LYS A 69 3.78 -12.91 13.61
CA LYS A 69 3.77 -12.99 12.14
C LYS A 69 3.77 -11.63 11.41
N ARG A 70 3.70 -10.51 12.14
CA ARG A 70 3.55 -9.18 11.53
C ARG A 70 4.76 -8.30 11.76
N HIS A 71 5.26 -7.71 10.69
CA HIS A 71 6.39 -6.78 10.76
C HIS A 71 6.05 -5.50 11.54
N ILE A 72 7.02 -4.95 12.27
CA ILE A 72 6.92 -3.71 13.07
C ILE A 72 6.29 -2.58 12.25
N ARG A 73 6.79 -2.31 11.05
CA ARG A 73 6.23 -1.26 10.17
C ARG A 73 4.74 -1.44 9.85
N THR A 74 4.26 -2.68 9.74
CA THR A 74 2.83 -2.93 9.51
C THR A 74 2.02 -2.57 10.75
N LYS A 75 2.55 -2.84 11.95
CA LYS A 75 1.93 -2.49 13.23
C LYS A 75 1.84 -0.97 13.38
N GLU A 76 2.94 -0.24 13.18
CA GLU A 76 3.00 1.22 13.23
C GLU A 76 2.04 1.88 12.21
N THR A 77 2.02 1.37 10.98
CA THR A 77 1.08 1.88 9.95
C THR A 77 -0.37 1.64 10.35
N THR A 78 -0.66 0.51 10.99
CA THR A 78 -2.03 0.18 11.44
C THR A 78 -2.46 1.13 12.55
N GLU A 79 -1.63 1.37 13.57
CA GLU A 79 -1.88 2.34 14.63
C GLU A 79 -2.14 3.74 14.07
N GLY A 80 -1.26 4.20 13.18
CA GLY A 80 -1.42 5.51 12.55
C GLY A 80 -2.73 5.65 11.75
N ILE A 81 -3.28 4.56 11.21
CA ILE A 81 -4.60 4.58 10.56
C ILE A 81 -5.72 4.73 11.59
N PHE A 82 -5.64 4.04 12.72
CA PHE A 82 -6.62 4.21 13.80
C PHE A 82 -6.61 5.63 14.32
N GLU A 83 -5.46 6.17 14.69
CA GLU A 83 -5.31 7.48 15.29
C GLU A 83 -5.75 8.62 14.37
N ARG A 84 -5.34 8.56 13.09
CA ARG A 84 -5.58 9.67 12.15
C ARG A 84 -6.96 9.62 11.50
N TYR A 85 -7.54 8.44 11.27
CA TYR A 85 -8.70 8.31 10.39
C TYR A 85 -9.92 7.67 11.04
N ILE A 86 -9.76 6.71 11.96
CA ILE A 86 -10.88 5.96 12.51
C ILE A 86 -11.35 6.56 13.84
N LEU A 87 -10.44 6.67 14.82
CA LEU A 87 -10.78 7.12 16.16
C LEU A 87 -11.38 8.54 16.23
N PRO A 88 -10.95 9.52 15.41
CA PRO A 88 -11.58 10.84 15.44
C PRO A 88 -13.06 10.85 15.04
N SER A 89 -13.52 9.82 14.34
CA SER A 89 -14.90 9.73 13.87
C SER A 89 -15.76 8.78 14.69
N LEU A 90 -15.20 7.68 15.19
CA LEU A 90 -15.94 6.60 15.85
C LEU A 90 -15.51 6.33 17.28
N GLY A 91 -14.31 6.77 17.69
CA GLY A 91 -13.65 6.36 18.94
C GLY A 91 -14.50 6.45 20.18
N ASP A 92 -15.17 7.58 20.38
CA ASP A 92 -15.91 7.87 21.60
C ASP A 92 -17.38 7.40 21.55
N MET A 93 -17.80 6.80 20.41
CA MET A 93 -19.14 6.25 20.26
C MET A 93 -19.22 4.84 20.85
N ARG A 94 -20.31 4.53 21.53
CA ARG A 94 -20.58 3.13 21.95
C ARG A 94 -20.79 2.25 20.70
N LEU A 95 -20.23 1.06 20.72
CA LEU A 95 -20.34 0.10 19.59
C LEU A 95 -21.79 -0.13 19.17
N VAL A 96 -22.69 -0.27 20.14
CA VAL A 96 -24.12 -0.50 19.90
C VAL A 96 -24.85 0.67 19.22
N ASP A 97 -24.28 1.87 19.24
CA ASP A 97 -24.88 3.08 18.66
C ASP A 97 -24.31 3.42 17.28
N ILE A 98 -23.22 2.77 16.87
CA ILE A 98 -22.62 2.99 15.55
C ILE A 98 -23.49 2.34 14.45
N LYS A 99 -23.97 3.17 13.54
CA LYS A 99 -24.84 2.79 12.40
C LYS A 99 -24.07 2.87 11.09
N PRO A 100 -24.53 2.22 10.02
CA PRO A 100 -23.94 2.34 8.69
C PRO A 100 -23.75 3.79 8.22
N ALA A 101 -24.65 4.71 8.59
CA ALA A 101 -24.53 6.13 8.26
C ALA A 101 -23.32 6.83 8.90
N HIS A 102 -22.84 6.32 10.07
CA HIS A 102 -21.62 6.85 10.70
C HIS A 102 -20.38 6.43 9.91
N ILE A 103 -20.39 5.21 9.36
CA ILE A 103 -19.32 4.71 8.48
C ILE A 103 -19.31 5.53 7.17
N ASP A 104 -20.47 5.79 6.57
CA ASP A 104 -20.55 6.61 5.36
C ASP A 104 -20.01 8.02 5.60
N ARG A 105 -20.38 8.65 6.72
CA ARG A 105 -19.88 9.97 7.10
C ARG A 105 -18.36 9.98 7.34
N MET A 106 -17.82 8.92 7.96
CA MET A 106 -16.38 8.75 8.12
C MET A 106 -15.69 8.67 6.76
N LEU A 107 -16.18 7.83 5.85
CA LEU A 107 -15.60 7.68 4.50
C LEU A 107 -15.69 8.98 3.69
N LEU A 108 -16.79 9.72 3.80
CA LEU A 108 -16.95 11.01 3.14
C LEU A 108 -15.90 12.03 3.61
N LYS A 109 -15.57 12.06 4.91
CA LYS A 109 -14.48 12.91 5.43
C LYS A 109 -13.09 12.50 4.91
N LEU A 110 -12.96 11.29 4.40
CA LEU A 110 -11.73 10.72 3.88
C LEU A 110 -11.70 10.67 2.35
N SER A 111 -12.59 11.41 1.66
CA SER A 111 -12.73 11.42 0.19
C SER A 111 -11.43 11.74 -0.53
N ASP A 112 -10.59 12.61 0.05
CA ASP A 112 -9.31 13.03 -0.54
C ASP A 112 -8.20 11.97 -0.41
N LEU A 113 -8.45 10.90 0.34
CA LEU A 113 -7.49 9.81 0.51
C LEU A 113 -7.63 8.79 -0.62
N SER A 114 -6.49 8.13 -0.93
CA SER A 114 -6.48 7.06 -1.93
C SER A 114 -7.42 5.92 -1.56
N LYS A 115 -7.98 5.24 -2.57
CA LYS A 115 -8.81 4.04 -2.41
C LYS A 115 -8.14 2.99 -1.53
N SER A 116 -6.82 2.79 -1.66
CA SER A 116 -6.05 1.86 -0.83
C SER A 116 -6.09 2.23 0.65
N THR A 117 -5.99 3.52 0.98
CA THR A 117 -6.08 4.00 2.37
C THR A 117 -7.47 3.83 2.91
N GLN A 118 -8.50 4.24 2.17
CA GLN A 118 -9.91 4.03 2.56
C GLN A 118 -10.25 2.54 2.73
N SER A 119 -9.73 1.66 1.87
CA SER A 119 -9.88 0.20 2.01
C SER A 119 -9.30 -0.29 3.33
N LYS A 120 -8.11 0.17 3.72
CA LYS A 120 -7.50 -0.20 5.02
C LYS A 120 -8.33 0.31 6.20
N VAL A 121 -8.84 1.54 6.13
CA VAL A 121 -9.76 2.09 7.14
C VAL A 121 -10.98 1.17 7.30
N LEU A 122 -11.62 0.76 6.21
CA LEU A 122 -12.75 -0.17 6.25
C LEU A 122 -12.36 -1.55 6.80
N ILE A 123 -11.25 -2.13 6.36
CA ILE A 123 -10.76 -3.43 6.83
C ILE A 123 -10.54 -3.40 8.34
N TYR A 124 -9.87 -2.40 8.87
CA TYR A 124 -9.58 -2.31 10.30
C TYR A 124 -10.84 -1.98 11.12
N THR A 125 -11.71 -1.11 10.62
CA THR A 125 -13.02 -0.86 11.26
C THR A 125 -13.84 -2.14 11.32
N THR A 126 -13.87 -2.92 10.24
CA THR A 126 -14.57 -4.22 10.19
C THR A 126 -13.96 -5.21 11.17
N ALA A 127 -12.63 -5.25 11.31
CA ALA A 127 -11.96 -6.15 12.23
C ALA A 127 -12.33 -5.87 13.70
N VAL A 128 -12.44 -4.59 14.09
CA VAL A 128 -12.91 -4.20 15.42
C VAL A 128 -14.37 -4.63 15.64
N PHE A 129 -15.24 -4.47 14.64
CA PHE A 129 -16.62 -4.94 14.75
C PHE A 129 -16.74 -6.45 14.78
N ASN A 130 -15.89 -7.20 14.06
CA ASN A 130 -15.84 -8.65 14.16
C ASN A 130 -15.47 -9.08 15.59
N LYS A 131 -14.52 -8.40 16.21
CA LYS A 131 -14.19 -8.61 17.63
C LYS A 131 -15.36 -8.31 18.56
N ALA A 132 -16.12 -7.25 18.26
CA ALA A 132 -17.33 -6.93 19.03
C ALA A 132 -18.45 -7.96 18.83
N ILE A 133 -18.54 -8.60 17.67
CA ILE A 133 -19.46 -9.73 17.40
C ILE A 133 -19.02 -10.96 18.17
N GLU A 134 -17.72 -11.32 18.13
CA GLU A 134 -17.16 -12.41 18.93
C GLU A 134 -17.43 -12.27 20.44
N ASN A 135 -17.48 -11.03 20.93
CA ASN A 135 -17.81 -10.70 22.32
C ASN A 135 -19.33 -10.47 22.54
N GLU A 136 -20.18 -10.84 21.62
CA GLU A 136 -21.65 -10.76 21.69
C GLU A 136 -22.22 -9.35 22.00
N ILE A 137 -21.44 -8.29 21.72
CA ILE A 137 -21.86 -6.89 21.96
C ILE A 137 -22.81 -6.42 20.85
N VAL A 138 -22.53 -6.82 19.61
CA VAL A 138 -23.34 -6.47 18.43
C VAL A 138 -23.52 -7.70 17.55
N PRO A 139 -24.70 -7.94 16.99
CA PRO A 139 -24.96 -9.14 16.17
C PRO A 139 -24.40 -9.05 14.75
N ARG A 140 -24.07 -7.84 14.29
CA ARG A 140 -23.58 -7.58 12.92
C ARG A 140 -22.76 -6.31 12.82
N SER A 141 -21.85 -6.29 11.84
CA SER A 141 -21.02 -5.13 11.55
C SER A 141 -21.77 -4.06 10.73
N PRO A 142 -21.66 -2.76 11.08
CA PRO A 142 -22.20 -1.66 10.28
C PRO A 142 -21.40 -1.40 9.00
N THR A 143 -20.25 -2.07 8.81
CA THR A 143 -19.41 -1.95 7.61
C THR A 143 -19.85 -2.88 6.48
N PHE A 144 -20.87 -3.70 6.69
CA PHE A 144 -21.36 -4.67 5.69
C PHE A 144 -21.68 -3.98 4.35
N LYS A 145 -21.14 -4.51 3.25
CA LYS A 145 -21.26 -3.98 1.88
C LYS A 145 -20.72 -2.55 1.66
N LYS A 146 -20.02 -1.95 2.64
CA LYS A 146 -19.38 -0.66 2.44
C LYS A 146 -18.15 -0.79 1.54
N LYS A 147 -17.96 0.22 0.69
CA LYS A 147 -16.83 0.30 -0.26
C LYS A 147 -16.16 1.67 -0.12
N PRO A 148 -14.87 1.77 -0.47
CA PRO A 148 -14.23 3.07 -0.62
C PRO A 148 -14.96 3.95 -1.62
N THR A 149 -14.96 5.26 -1.38
CA THR A 149 -15.57 6.27 -2.26
C THR A 149 -14.59 6.81 -3.30
N ALA A 150 -13.28 6.67 -3.04
CA ALA A 150 -12.23 7.11 -3.96
C ALA A 150 -12.11 6.20 -5.18
N ASP A 151 -11.73 6.80 -6.30
CA ASP A 151 -11.45 6.10 -7.54
C ASP A 151 -10.27 5.15 -7.44
N ASP A 152 -10.18 4.23 -8.39
CA ASP A 152 -9.03 3.34 -8.50
C ASP A 152 -7.75 4.16 -8.77
N PRO A 153 -6.63 3.81 -8.12
CA PRO A 153 -5.37 4.50 -8.38
C PRO A 153 -4.98 4.33 -9.84
N LYS A 154 -4.41 5.39 -10.44
CA LYS A 154 -3.83 5.28 -11.78
C LYS A 154 -2.79 4.15 -11.79
N LYS A 155 -2.92 3.24 -12.75
CA LYS A 155 -1.93 2.17 -12.92
C LYS A 155 -0.55 2.79 -13.19
N ILE A 156 0.47 2.29 -12.50
CA ILE A 156 1.86 2.67 -12.77
C ILE A 156 2.23 2.10 -14.14
N LYS A 157 2.45 2.97 -15.11
CA LYS A 157 2.90 2.57 -16.45
C LYS A 157 4.41 2.24 -16.40
N PRO A 158 4.85 1.17 -17.09
CA PRO A 158 6.28 0.92 -17.29
C PRO A 158 6.90 2.06 -18.11
N LEU A 159 8.19 2.29 -17.94
CA LEU A 159 8.94 3.21 -18.79
C LEU A 159 9.07 2.60 -20.20
N THR A 160 8.99 3.45 -21.22
CA THR A 160 9.32 3.06 -22.61
C THR A 160 10.83 2.83 -22.74
N ASP A 161 11.27 2.17 -23.82
CA ASP A 161 12.70 1.97 -24.08
C ASP A 161 13.43 3.31 -24.21
N ALA A 162 12.86 4.29 -24.92
CA ALA A 162 13.41 5.64 -25.02
C ALA A 162 13.55 6.33 -23.66
N GLN A 163 12.57 6.16 -22.76
CA GLN A 163 12.66 6.69 -21.39
C GLN A 163 13.73 5.98 -20.57
N CYS A 164 13.87 4.65 -20.73
CA CYS A 164 14.95 3.90 -20.08
C CYS A 164 16.33 4.37 -20.53
N GLU A 165 16.55 4.55 -21.82
CA GLU A 165 17.79 5.07 -22.39
C GLU A 165 18.10 6.48 -21.91
N ALA A 166 17.10 7.39 -21.94
CA ALA A 166 17.23 8.74 -21.42
C ALA A 166 17.62 8.76 -19.94
N LEU A 167 16.95 7.91 -19.11
CA LEU A 167 17.27 7.78 -17.69
C LEU A 167 18.70 7.28 -17.46
N LEU A 168 19.13 6.24 -18.15
CA LEU A 168 20.47 5.68 -18.03
C LEU A 168 21.53 6.70 -18.47
N LYS A 169 21.30 7.42 -19.57
CA LYS A 169 22.18 8.50 -20.05
C LYS A 169 22.26 9.64 -19.04
N ALA A 170 21.13 10.11 -18.53
CA ALA A 170 21.07 11.22 -17.57
C ALA A 170 21.77 10.90 -16.25
N THR A 171 21.75 9.65 -15.81
CA THR A 171 22.30 9.24 -14.51
C THR A 171 23.70 8.65 -14.59
N LYS A 172 24.23 8.42 -15.81
CA LYS A 172 25.60 7.89 -16.04
C LYS A 172 26.65 8.71 -15.29
N GLY A 173 27.55 8.02 -14.58
CA GLY A 173 28.60 8.67 -13.78
C GLY A 173 28.15 9.21 -12.43
N THR A 174 26.87 9.12 -12.09
CA THR A 174 26.36 9.51 -10.77
C THR A 174 26.30 8.32 -9.80
N ARG A 175 26.25 8.61 -8.51
CA ARG A 175 26.13 7.60 -7.44
C ARG A 175 24.85 6.76 -7.55
N VAL A 176 23.77 7.28 -8.16
CA VAL A 176 22.51 6.56 -8.29
C VAL A 176 22.48 5.61 -9.48
N TYR A 177 23.36 5.79 -10.47
CA TYR A 177 23.39 4.99 -11.70
C TYR A 177 23.46 3.48 -11.46
N PRO A 178 24.38 2.94 -10.64
CA PRO A 178 24.45 1.51 -10.38
C PRO A 178 23.15 0.96 -9.74
N PHE A 179 22.52 1.75 -8.90
CA PHE A 179 21.25 1.38 -8.25
C PHE A 179 20.11 1.29 -9.28
N ILE A 180 20.03 2.26 -10.22
CA ILE A 180 19.06 2.24 -11.32
C ILE A 180 19.25 1.01 -12.19
N VAL A 181 20.50 0.71 -12.58
CA VAL A 181 20.84 -0.46 -13.41
C VAL A 181 20.36 -1.75 -12.74
N VAL A 182 20.64 -1.93 -11.45
CA VAL A 182 20.20 -3.12 -10.71
C VAL A 182 18.66 -3.21 -10.65
N LEU A 183 17.96 -2.12 -10.39
CA LEU A 183 16.49 -2.14 -10.38
C LEU A 183 15.88 -2.43 -11.76
N LEU A 184 16.44 -1.82 -12.80
CA LEU A 184 15.89 -1.88 -14.17
C LEU A 184 16.16 -3.21 -14.87
N PHE A 185 17.28 -3.87 -14.56
CA PHE A 185 17.68 -5.11 -15.23
C PHE A 185 17.53 -6.38 -14.37
N CYS A 186 17.53 -6.25 -13.02
CA CYS A 186 17.32 -7.38 -12.11
C CYS A 186 15.94 -7.38 -11.44
N GLY A 187 15.16 -6.31 -11.57
CA GLY A 187 13.83 -6.22 -11.00
C GLY A 187 13.77 -6.32 -9.48
N LEU A 188 14.84 -6.01 -8.76
CA LEU A 188 14.88 -6.03 -7.30
C LEU A 188 13.88 -5.03 -6.69
N ARG A 189 13.31 -5.38 -5.53
CA ARG A 189 12.62 -4.36 -4.71
C ARG A 189 13.64 -3.38 -4.16
N LYS A 190 13.23 -2.13 -3.91
CA LYS A 190 14.12 -1.10 -3.32
C LYS A 190 14.88 -1.63 -2.09
N GLY A 191 14.17 -2.26 -1.15
CA GLY A 191 14.78 -2.79 0.07
C GLY A 191 15.74 -3.95 -0.18
N GLU A 192 15.47 -4.82 -1.15
CA GLU A 192 16.34 -5.92 -1.56
C GLU A 192 17.66 -5.37 -2.15
N ALA A 193 17.55 -4.41 -3.07
CA ALA A 193 18.72 -3.76 -3.65
C ALA A 193 19.58 -3.06 -2.57
N LEU A 194 18.94 -2.35 -1.62
CA LEU A 194 19.65 -1.71 -0.51
C LEU A 194 20.32 -2.71 0.44
N GLY A 195 19.76 -3.91 0.58
CA GLY A 195 20.29 -4.99 1.41
C GLY A 195 21.34 -5.86 0.73
N LEU A 196 21.64 -5.62 -0.55
CA LEU A 196 22.56 -6.43 -1.33
C LEU A 196 23.99 -6.29 -0.81
N MET A 197 24.64 -7.41 -0.56
CA MET A 197 26.04 -7.49 -0.14
C MET A 197 26.90 -8.06 -1.25
N TRP A 198 28.20 -7.78 -1.24
CA TRP A 198 29.14 -8.32 -2.24
C TRP A 198 29.25 -9.83 -2.21
N LYS A 199 29.05 -10.47 -1.06
CA LYS A 199 29.03 -11.93 -0.92
C LYS A 199 27.83 -12.60 -1.60
N ASP A 200 26.79 -11.82 -1.92
CA ASP A 200 25.59 -12.32 -2.58
C ASP A 200 25.74 -12.32 -4.13
N ILE A 201 26.87 -11.82 -4.63
CA ILE A 201 27.13 -11.67 -6.05
C ILE A 201 28.21 -12.70 -6.46
N ASP A 202 27.78 -13.69 -7.21
CA ASP A 202 28.67 -14.63 -7.87
C ASP A 202 29.03 -14.07 -9.26
N PHE A 203 30.24 -13.48 -9.36
CA PHE A 203 30.74 -12.93 -10.62
C PHE A 203 31.14 -13.99 -11.63
N GLU A 204 31.51 -15.20 -11.20
CA GLU A 204 31.91 -16.29 -12.09
C GLU A 204 30.69 -16.87 -12.79
N LYS A 205 29.65 -17.20 -12.01
CA LYS A 205 28.38 -17.72 -12.53
C LYS A 205 27.44 -16.65 -13.03
N ARG A 206 27.77 -15.37 -12.82
CA ARG A 206 26.91 -14.21 -13.11
C ARG A 206 25.53 -14.29 -12.46
N LEU A 207 25.50 -14.57 -11.15
CA LEU A 207 24.28 -14.72 -10.38
C LEU A 207 24.22 -13.73 -9.21
N ILE A 208 23.03 -13.29 -8.88
CA ILE A 208 22.72 -12.47 -7.69
C ILE A 208 21.79 -13.27 -6.80
N HIS A 209 22.19 -13.49 -5.55
CA HIS A 209 21.39 -14.13 -4.53
C HIS A 209 20.62 -13.07 -3.72
N VAL A 210 19.31 -13.14 -3.70
CA VAL A 210 18.47 -12.22 -2.92
C VAL A 210 18.15 -12.84 -1.58
N GLU A 211 18.86 -12.40 -0.53
CA GLU A 211 18.83 -13.03 0.80
C GLU A 211 18.18 -12.17 1.88
N ARG A 212 18.10 -10.86 1.67
CA ARG A 212 17.63 -9.89 2.68
C ARG A 212 17.06 -8.64 2.06
N SER A 213 16.44 -7.83 2.91
CA SER A 213 16.00 -6.49 2.52
C SER A 213 16.24 -5.49 3.66
N ILE A 214 16.48 -4.23 3.33
CA ILE A 214 16.45 -3.14 4.30
C ILE A 214 15.01 -2.62 4.39
N VAL A 215 14.52 -2.50 5.61
CA VAL A 215 13.25 -1.87 5.95
C VAL A 215 13.52 -0.65 6.82
N TYR A 216 12.67 0.36 6.73
CA TYR A 216 12.75 1.57 7.54
C TYR A 216 11.44 1.71 8.32
N PRO A 217 11.38 1.19 9.57
CA PRO A 217 10.29 1.48 10.49
C PRO A 217 10.21 2.98 10.77
N ASP A 218 9.02 3.51 11.08
CA ASP A 218 8.86 4.92 11.44
C ASP A 218 9.61 5.26 12.75
N SER A 219 9.73 4.28 13.64
CA SER A 219 10.52 4.33 14.88
C SER A 219 12.04 4.34 14.63
N ASN A 220 12.51 3.84 13.47
CA ASN A 220 13.95 3.73 13.16
C ASN A 220 14.27 4.09 11.71
N ARG A 221 14.52 5.38 11.45
CA ARG A 221 14.91 5.89 10.12
C ARG A 221 16.29 5.45 9.66
N ARG A 222 17.14 4.93 10.56
CA ARG A 222 18.43 4.33 10.17
C ARG A 222 18.23 3.07 9.36
N GLY A 223 17.13 2.36 9.60
CA GLY A 223 16.77 1.13 8.92
C GLY A 223 17.20 -0.12 9.69
N GLU A 224 16.61 -1.23 9.31
CA GLU A 224 16.84 -2.55 9.89
C GLU A 224 17.02 -3.57 8.79
N ILE A 225 17.91 -4.55 9.04
CA ILE A 225 18.09 -5.67 8.13
C ILE A 225 16.98 -6.67 8.41
N ASN A 226 16.15 -6.92 7.40
CA ASN A 226 15.17 -7.98 7.45
C ASN A 226 15.68 -9.20 6.66
N THR A 227 16.02 -10.25 7.39
CA THR A 227 16.40 -11.57 6.85
C THR A 227 15.21 -12.52 6.78
N GLU A 228 14.14 -12.25 7.51
CA GLU A 228 12.87 -12.95 7.38
C GLU A 228 12.12 -12.39 6.18
N LEU A 229 12.48 -12.82 4.99
CA LEU A 229 11.73 -12.49 3.79
C LEU A 229 10.33 -13.11 3.92
N LYS A 230 9.29 -12.33 3.61
CA LYS A 230 7.86 -12.64 3.90
C LYS A 230 7.37 -14.00 3.38
N THR A 231 8.08 -14.60 2.43
CA THR A 231 7.75 -15.89 1.81
C THR A 231 9.03 -16.57 1.35
N ASP A 232 9.04 -17.90 1.27
CA ASP A 232 10.14 -18.66 0.67
C ASP A 232 10.42 -18.22 -0.77
N SER A 233 9.40 -17.77 -1.50
CA SER A 233 9.54 -17.19 -2.85
C SER A 233 10.32 -15.88 -2.91
N ALA A 234 10.60 -15.25 -1.77
CA ALA A 234 11.38 -14.01 -1.74
C ALA A 234 12.90 -14.28 -1.77
N ARG A 235 13.37 -15.47 -1.34
CA ARG A 235 14.72 -15.94 -1.61
C ARG A 235 14.79 -16.50 -3.02
N ARG A 236 15.61 -15.90 -3.84
CA ARG A 236 15.71 -16.27 -5.24
C ARG A 236 17.07 -15.91 -5.82
N ILE A 237 17.37 -16.50 -6.94
CA ILE A 237 18.61 -16.24 -7.69
C ILE A 237 18.23 -15.55 -8.99
N ILE A 238 18.92 -14.46 -9.32
CA ILE A 238 18.69 -13.66 -10.52
C ILE A 238 19.95 -13.69 -11.37
N PRO A 239 19.87 -14.10 -12.66
CA PRO A 239 20.98 -13.99 -13.61
C PRO A 239 21.34 -12.52 -13.87
N MET A 240 22.62 -12.20 -13.97
CA MET A 240 23.11 -10.87 -14.33
C MET A 240 23.19 -10.73 -15.85
N SER A 241 22.61 -9.65 -16.39
CA SER A 241 22.91 -9.22 -17.74
C SER A 241 24.35 -8.68 -17.84
N PRO A 242 24.94 -8.59 -19.06
CA PRO A 242 26.27 -8.01 -19.27
C PRO A 242 26.41 -6.60 -18.69
N GLU A 243 25.36 -5.78 -18.77
CA GLU A 243 25.32 -4.42 -18.24
C GLU A 243 25.44 -4.41 -16.72
N VAL A 244 24.65 -5.25 -16.05
CA VAL A 244 24.66 -5.40 -14.58
C VAL A 244 26.03 -5.87 -14.11
N TYR A 245 26.57 -6.91 -14.77
CA TYR A 245 27.90 -7.44 -14.46
C TYR A 245 28.98 -6.37 -14.54
N THR A 246 29.01 -5.62 -15.66
CA THR A 246 30.00 -4.58 -15.89
C THR A 246 29.92 -3.46 -14.84
N VAL A 247 28.70 -3.02 -14.51
CA VAL A 247 28.49 -1.97 -13.52
C VAL A 247 28.88 -2.46 -12.13
N LEU A 248 28.42 -3.64 -11.70
CA LEU A 248 28.73 -4.16 -10.37
C LEU A 248 30.23 -4.48 -10.20
N LYS A 249 30.89 -5.03 -11.21
CA LYS A 249 32.34 -5.28 -11.18
C LYS A 249 33.13 -3.99 -10.97
N ARG A 250 32.76 -2.91 -11.66
CA ARG A 250 33.39 -1.60 -11.48
C ARG A 250 33.15 -1.00 -10.10
N GLU A 251 31.94 -1.12 -9.58
CA GLU A 251 31.62 -0.63 -8.23
C GLU A 251 32.32 -1.46 -7.13
N LYS A 252 32.51 -2.77 -7.34
CA LYS A 252 33.25 -3.64 -6.41
C LYS A 252 34.68 -3.15 -6.22
N LEU A 253 35.37 -2.73 -7.29
CA LEU A 253 36.75 -2.25 -7.24
C LEU A 253 36.90 -0.96 -6.42
N LYS A 254 35.85 -0.18 -6.27
CA LYS A 254 35.84 1.07 -5.51
C LYS A 254 35.32 0.93 -4.08
N SER A 255 34.75 -0.24 -3.75
CA SER A 255 34.02 -0.43 -2.51
C SER A 255 34.90 -0.94 -1.38
N ASN A 256 34.84 -0.23 -0.23
CA ASN A 256 35.41 -0.66 1.04
C ASN A 256 34.35 -1.17 2.02
N SER A 257 33.12 -1.38 1.56
CA SER A 257 31.98 -1.85 2.37
C SER A 257 31.63 -3.29 2.04
N VAL A 258 30.94 -3.96 2.97
CA VAL A 258 30.31 -5.25 2.70
C VAL A 258 29.05 -5.11 1.85
N TYR A 259 28.41 -3.94 1.87
CA TYR A 259 27.22 -3.62 1.08
C TYR A 259 27.57 -3.09 -0.30
N VAL A 260 26.77 -3.43 -1.29
CA VAL A 260 26.92 -2.91 -2.67
C VAL A 260 26.58 -1.41 -2.70
N PHE A 261 25.53 -1.01 -2.02
CA PHE A 261 25.09 0.37 -1.91
C PHE A 261 25.27 0.86 -0.47
N ALA A 262 26.39 1.52 -0.21
CA ALA A 262 26.81 1.90 1.13
C ALA A 262 26.92 3.40 1.34
N MET A 263 26.86 3.81 2.59
CA MET A 263 27.31 5.13 3.05
C MET A 263 28.84 5.19 3.12
N LYS A 264 29.39 6.41 3.25
CA LYS A 264 30.85 6.59 3.37
C LYS A 264 31.48 5.85 4.57
N ASN A 265 30.71 5.63 5.63
CA ASN A 265 31.13 4.87 6.81
C ASN A 265 31.01 3.35 6.65
N GLY A 266 30.68 2.84 5.46
CA GLY A 266 30.57 1.43 5.16
C GLY A 266 29.25 0.77 5.54
N SER A 267 28.32 1.45 6.21
CA SER A 267 27.00 0.91 6.51
C SER A 267 26.05 1.01 5.31
N PHE A 268 24.94 0.27 5.32
CA PHE A 268 23.89 0.42 4.31
C PHE A 268 23.26 1.81 4.37
N LEU A 269 22.62 2.25 3.28
CA LEU A 269 22.02 3.58 3.19
C LEU A 269 20.87 3.75 4.19
N SER A 270 20.88 4.85 4.97
CA SER A 270 19.71 5.27 5.75
C SER A 270 18.57 5.76 4.84
N ALA A 271 17.37 5.95 5.40
CA ALA A 271 16.22 6.48 4.65
C ALA A 271 16.51 7.85 4.04
N GLU A 272 17.19 8.74 4.80
CA GLU A 272 17.59 10.06 4.35
C GLU A 272 18.66 9.99 3.26
N SER A 273 19.70 9.15 3.46
CA SER A 273 20.77 8.99 2.47
C SER A 273 20.23 8.42 1.15
N PHE A 274 19.28 7.48 1.23
CA PHE A 274 18.61 6.99 0.03
C PHE A 274 17.79 8.10 -0.63
N ARG A 275 17.01 8.88 0.14
CA ARG A 275 16.20 9.98 -0.38
C ARG A 275 17.09 10.99 -1.10
N SER A 276 18.17 11.44 -0.44
CA SER A 276 19.14 12.38 -1.04
C SER A 276 19.78 11.82 -2.32
N MET A 277 20.11 10.53 -2.36
CA MET A 277 20.62 9.89 -3.58
C MET A 277 19.55 9.85 -4.69
N TRP A 278 18.30 9.56 -4.34
CA TRP A 278 17.19 9.48 -5.29
C TRP A 278 16.73 10.85 -5.77
N ASP A 279 16.78 11.88 -4.92
CA ASP A 279 16.43 13.25 -5.27
C ASP A 279 17.35 13.82 -6.37
N LEU A 280 18.56 13.29 -6.55
CA LEU A 280 19.41 13.64 -7.71
C LEU A 280 18.72 13.30 -9.05
N ILE A 281 17.99 12.19 -9.11
CA ILE A 281 17.17 11.86 -10.29
C ILE A 281 16.00 12.82 -10.41
N LYS A 282 15.30 13.07 -9.32
CA LYS A 282 14.12 13.95 -9.27
C LYS A 282 14.47 15.36 -9.71
N TYR A 283 15.56 15.94 -9.18
CA TYR A 283 16.00 17.27 -9.57
C TYR A 283 16.51 17.35 -11.00
N ARG A 284 17.10 16.29 -11.52
CA ARG A 284 17.49 16.21 -12.93
C ARG A 284 16.32 15.97 -13.86
N THR A 285 15.24 15.34 -13.36
CA THR A 285 14.06 14.99 -14.15
C THR A 285 12.97 16.07 -14.14
N ILE A 286 12.88 16.89 -13.07
CA ILE A 286 11.74 17.82 -12.87
C ILE A 286 12.21 19.30 -12.83
N GLY A 287 13.51 19.58 -12.96
CA GLY A 287 14.04 20.96 -12.96
C GLY A 287 13.94 21.68 -11.62
N GLY A 288 13.92 20.96 -10.50
CA GLY A 288 13.95 21.58 -9.17
C GLY A 288 15.33 22.14 -8.80
N PRO A 289 15.41 23.12 -7.88
CA PRO A 289 16.68 23.71 -7.47
C PRO A 289 17.51 22.69 -6.68
N ALA A 290 18.56 22.16 -7.29
CA ALA A 290 19.62 21.46 -6.58
C ALA A 290 20.64 22.52 -6.12
N THR A 291 20.61 22.87 -4.84
CA THR A 291 21.68 23.67 -4.17
C THR A 291 22.16 24.87 -4.96
N GLY A 292 21.25 25.76 -5.31
CA GLY A 292 21.60 27.05 -5.91
C GLY A 292 21.95 27.09 -7.40
N HIS A 293 21.98 25.96 -8.09
CA HIS A 293 22.14 25.89 -9.54
C HIS A 293 20.83 25.46 -10.21
N HIS A 294 20.35 26.29 -11.14
CA HIS A 294 19.24 25.92 -12.04
C HIS A 294 19.71 24.78 -12.97
N VAL A 295 19.38 23.55 -12.60
CA VAL A 295 19.63 22.40 -13.48
C VAL A 295 18.41 22.28 -14.40
N HIS A 296 18.60 22.47 -15.69
CA HIS A 296 17.58 22.22 -16.69
C HIS A 296 17.10 20.74 -16.59
N PRO A 297 15.79 20.47 -16.66
CA PRO A 297 15.28 19.11 -16.63
C PRO A 297 15.87 18.32 -17.80
N VAL A 298 16.56 17.23 -17.49
CA VAL A 298 17.10 16.32 -18.51
C VAL A 298 16.05 15.32 -18.96
N LEU A 299 15.01 15.13 -18.13
CA LEU A 299 13.89 14.23 -18.36
C LEU A 299 12.57 14.96 -18.08
N ASP A 300 11.56 14.67 -18.85
CA ASP A 300 10.19 15.22 -18.77
C ASP A 300 9.21 14.29 -18.05
N PHE A 301 9.72 13.27 -17.35
CA PHE A 301 8.93 12.27 -16.65
C PHE A 301 9.48 11.93 -15.27
N ASP A 302 8.59 11.58 -14.34
CA ASP A 302 8.92 11.10 -13.01
C ASP A 302 9.35 9.62 -13.04
N VAL A 303 10.26 9.26 -12.12
CA VAL A 303 10.75 7.89 -11.96
C VAL A 303 10.69 7.46 -10.50
N HIS A 304 10.15 6.27 -10.25
CA HIS A 304 10.07 5.66 -8.92
C HIS A 304 10.75 4.28 -8.90
N PRO A 305 11.37 3.88 -7.78
CA PRO A 305 12.04 2.56 -7.70
C PRO A 305 11.14 1.38 -8.09
N HIS A 306 9.87 1.43 -7.68
CA HIS A 306 8.92 0.35 -8.02
C HIS A 306 8.52 0.36 -9.50
N GLN A 307 8.53 1.53 -10.16
CA GLN A 307 8.30 1.63 -11.60
C GLN A 307 9.41 0.97 -12.41
N LEU A 308 10.69 1.12 -11.98
CA LEU A 308 11.82 0.45 -12.63
C LEU A 308 11.69 -1.08 -12.55
N ARG A 309 11.28 -1.58 -11.39
CA ARG A 309 10.99 -3.01 -11.23
C ARG A 309 9.82 -3.44 -12.13
N HIS A 310 8.74 -2.66 -12.21
CA HIS A 310 7.61 -2.94 -13.10
C HIS A 310 8.07 -2.95 -14.56
N THR A 311 8.89 -1.99 -14.97
CA THR A 311 9.50 -1.90 -16.30
C THR A 311 10.34 -3.14 -16.61
N CYS A 312 11.16 -3.61 -15.67
CA CYS A 312 11.93 -4.84 -15.80
C CYS A 312 11.02 -6.05 -16.08
N CYS A 313 9.96 -6.22 -15.30
CA CYS A 313 9.00 -7.31 -15.49
C CYS A 313 8.36 -7.27 -16.88
N THR A 314 7.88 -6.09 -17.31
CA THR A 314 7.27 -5.90 -18.63
C THR A 314 8.25 -6.22 -19.74
N ARG A 315 9.51 -5.77 -19.65
CA ARG A 315 10.56 -6.05 -20.64
C ARG A 315 10.91 -7.54 -20.71
N TRP A 316 10.98 -8.24 -19.59
CA TRP A 316 11.21 -9.68 -19.58
C TRP A 316 10.09 -10.43 -20.31
N ILE A 317 8.84 -10.06 -20.06
CA ILE A 317 7.67 -10.62 -20.73
C ILE A 317 7.69 -10.28 -22.23
N ALA A 318 8.01 -9.04 -22.58
CA ALA A 318 8.13 -8.60 -23.99
C ALA A 318 9.20 -9.38 -24.75
N ASN A 319 10.29 -9.76 -24.07
CA ASN A 319 11.37 -10.58 -24.62
C ASN A 319 11.10 -12.09 -24.56
N GLY A 320 9.86 -12.52 -24.32
CA GLY A 320 9.43 -13.92 -24.41
C GLY A 320 9.54 -14.73 -23.12
N MET A 321 9.88 -14.09 -21.98
CA MET A 321 9.86 -14.79 -20.70
C MET A 321 8.43 -15.15 -20.31
N THR A 322 8.21 -16.38 -19.86
CA THR A 322 6.90 -16.82 -19.40
C THR A 322 6.48 -16.09 -18.10
N PRO A 323 5.17 -15.93 -17.85
CA PRO A 323 4.70 -15.34 -16.60
C PRO A 323 5.21 -16.05 -15.34
N LYS A 324 5.41 -17.38 -15.40
CA LYS A 324 5.91 -18.19 -14.29
C LYS A 324 7.38 -17.91 -13.99
N GLU A 325 8.21 -17.80 -15.01
CA GLU A 325 9.63 -17.41 -14.87
C GLU A 325 9.75 -15.99 -14.34
N ALA A 326 9.00 -15.05 -14.92
CA ALA A 326 8.96 -13.67 -14.46
C ALA A 326 8.49 -13.57 -12.99
N GLN A 327 7.47 -14.35 -12.60
CA GLN A 327 6.99 -14.44 -11.21
C GLN A 327 8.12 -14.89 -10.27
N TYR A 328 8.85 -15.95 -10.61
CA TYR A 328 9.96 -16.46 -9.82
C TYR A 328 11.07 -15.41 -9.66
N LEU A 329 11.57 -14.86 -10.77
CA LEU A 329 12.64 -13.86 -10.75
C LEU A 329 12.23 -12.55 -10.05
N MET A 330 10.96 -12.16 -10.15
CA MET A 330 10.40 -11.03 -9.40
C MET A 330 10.20 -11.36 -7.92
N GLY A 331 10.02 -12.61 -7.52
CA GLY A 331 9.62 -12.99 -6.17
C GLY A 331 8.25 -12.44 -5.80
N HIS A 332 7.27 -12.57 -6.70
CA HIS A 332 5.88 -12.22 -6.42
C HIS A 332 5.19 -13.38 -5.68
N SER A 333 4.61 -13.08 -4.53
CA SER A 333 3.88 -14.07 -3.71
C SER A 333 2.54 -14.50 -4.33
N SER A 334 1.94 -13.64 -5.17
CA SER A 334 0.73 -13.95 -5.94
C SER A 334 1.03 -13.95 -7.44
N PRO A 335 0.57 -14.95 -8.18
CA PRO A 335 0.60 -14.96 -9.64
C PRO A 335 -0.11 -13.76 -10.26
N ASP A 336 -1.18 -13.26 -9.61
CA ASP A 336 -2.03 -12.18 -10.13
C ASP A 336 -1.25 -10.91 -10.48
N ILE A 337 -0.21 -10.59 -9.72
CA ILE A 337 0.63 -9.41 -9.96
C ILE A 337 1.35 -9.53 -11.32
N THR A 338 1.96 -10.69 -11.58
CA THR A 338 2.68 -10.94 -12.83
C THR A 338 1.72 -11.14 -14.00
N MET A 339 0.60 -11.82 -13.75
CA MET A 339 -0.46 -12.01 -14.76
C MET A 339 -1.10 -10.67 -15.14
N GLY A 340 -1.27 -9.74 -14.22
CA GLY A 340 -1.73 -8.39 -14.53
C GLY A 340 -0.79 -7.67 -15.50
N VAL A 341 0.52 -7.73 -15.27
CA VAL A 341 1.54 -7.16 -16.19
C VAL A 341 1.50 -7.83 -17.56
N TYR A 342 1.40 -9.17 -17.59
CA TYR A 342 1.32 -9.95 -18.83
C TYR A 342 0.06 -9.60 -19.63
N THR A 343 -1.09 -9.53 -18.97
CA THR A 343 -2.37 -9.20 -19.61
C THR A 343 -2.36 -7.78 -20.18
N ASP A 344 -1.89 -6.80 -19.41
CA ASP A 344 -1.77 -5.41 -19.88
C ASP A 344 -0.84 -5.30 -21.10
N TYR A 345 0.31 -6.01 -21.11
CA TYR A 345 1.22 -6.06 -22.26
C TYR A 345 0.58 -6.72 -23.49
N ARG A 346 -0.10 -7.85 -23.32
CA ARG A 346 -0.77 -8.56 -24.42
C ARG A 346 -1.89 -7.73 -25.02
N ILE A 347 -2.73 -7.11 -24.23
CA ILE A 347 -3.80 -6.22 -24.71
C ILE A 347 -3.20 -5.09 -25.55
N GLN A 348 -2.11 -4.46 -25.10
CA GLN A 348 -1.45 -3.40 -25.85
C GLN A 348 -0.91 -3.90 -27.19
N GLN A 349 -0.25 -5.07 -27.20
CA GLN A 349 0.28 -5.69 -28.43
C GLN A 349 -0.84 -6.08 -29.39
N ASP A 350 -1.94 -6.64 -28.89
CA ASP A 350 -3.08 -7.02 -29.71
C ASP A 350 -3.79 -5.80 -30.32
N LEU A 351 -3.89 -4.69 -29.58
CA LEU A 351 -4.41 -3.41 -30.09
C LEU A 351 -3.51 -2.84 -31.18
N GLU A 352 -2.19 -2.83 -31.00
CA GLU A 352 -1.24 -2.38 -32.03
C GLU A 352 -1.30 -3.23 -33.31
N ASN A 353 -1.38 -4.56 -33.14
CA ASN A 353 -1.53 -5.49 -34.26
C ASN A 353 -2.89 -5.33 -34.95
N THR A 354 -3.95 -5.12 -34.20
CA THR A 354 -5.30 -4.85 -34.73
C THR A 354 -5.33 -3.53 -35.48
N ALA A 355 -4.74 -2.48 -34.90
CA ALA A 355 -4.64 -1.18 -35.58
C ALA A 355 -3.87 -1.28 -36.90
N LYS A 356 -2.78 -2.06 -36.97
CA LYS A 356 -2.05 -2.34 -38.21
C LYS A 356 -2.91 -3.10 -39.22
N LYS A 357 -3.70 -4.08 -38.78
CA LYS A 357 -4.65 -4.80 -39.64
C LYS A 357 -5.74 -3.89 -40.19
N ILE A 358 -6.33 -3.04 -39.36
CA ILE A 358 -7.35 -2.06 -39.75
C ILE A 358 -6.78 -1.04 -40.77
N SER A 359 -5.55 -0.57 -40.51
CA SER A 359 -4.90 0.38 -41.45
C SER A 359 -4.40 -0.25 -42.74
N SER A 360 -4.18 -1.60 -42.78
CA SER A 360 -3.80 -2.32 -43.99
C SER A 360 -5.00 -2.71 -44.86
N ASP A 361 -6.23 -2.64 -44.38
CA ASP A 361 -7.46 -2.94 -45.08
C ASP A 361 -7.92 -1.73 -45.92
N GLY A 362 -7.10 -1.35 -46.85
CA GLY A 362 -7.29 -0.67 -48.14
C GLY A 362 -8.50 0.25 -48.40
N LEU A 363 -9.29 0.66 -47.41
CA LEU A 363 -10.28 1.71 -47.59
C LEU A 363 -9.56 3.08 -47.55
N ARG A 364 -8.98 3.47 -48.68
CA ARG A 364 -8.64 4.85 -48.94
C ARG A 364 -9.96 5.65 -49.01
N LEU A 365 -10.32 6.28 -47.94
CA LEU A 365 -11.25 7.42 -47.98
C LEU A 365 -10.58 8.46 -48.85
N ALA A 366 -11.07 8.58 -50.12
CA ALA A 366 -10.79 9.73 -50.94
C ALA A 366 -11.43 10.95 -50.25
N LEU A 367 -10.66 11.64 -49.45
CA LEU A 367 -10.98 13.00 -49.00
C LEU A 367 -10.69 13.87 -50.22
N GLY A 368 -11.80 14.21 -50.94
CA GLY A 368 -11.85 15.25 -51.98
C GLY A 368 -11.65 16.62 -51.36
#